data_0879814b1ac0212430ea65fe5af5f744
#
_entry.id   0879814b1ac0212430ea65fe5af5f744
#
_cell.length_a   1.000
_cell.length_b   1.000
_cell.length_c   1.000
_cell.angle_alpha   90.00
_cell.angle_beta   90.00
_cell.angle_gamma   90.00
#
_symmetry.space_group_name_H-M   'P 1'
#
loop_
_entity.id
_entity.type
_entity.pdbx_description
1 polymer ?
#
loop_
_entity_poly.entity_id
_entity_poly.type
_entity_poly.pdbx_seq_one_letter_code
_entity_poly.pdbx_strand_id
1 'polypeptide(L)'
;MKIITVDNKEYKLVFLYEAAEYKDFVQKMFNVRSGAYLVSEASDVEEPTARDLIKGSISMISDMPSICRIGFYAGLLEENPMSQDEAKALMRQYMKENSLSYKGLYDELNKCMEDDGFFDLSGITEAIKEMFGEQEEQKPKRTTKTPQDHKKSTGTK
;
A
#
# COMPACT_ATOMS: atom_id res chain seq x y z
N MET A 1 -11.47 -1.28 -10.33
CA MET A 1 -11.37 -0.52 -11.62
C MET A 1 -11.57 0.96 -11.39
N LYS A 2 -10.72 1.81 -11.98
CA LYS A 2 -10.83 3.28 -11.93
C LYS A 2 -10.78 3.86 -13.34
N ILE A 3 -11.68 4.79 -13.65
CA ILE A 3 -11.62 5.59 -14.89
C ILE A 3 -10.89 6.88 -14.55
N ILE A 4 -9.88 7.20 -15.33
CA ILE A 4 -9.14 8.47 -15.29
C ILE A 4 -9.37 9.23 -16.59
N THR A 5 -9.42 10.55 -16.52
CA THR A 5 -9.52 11.42 -17.70
C THR A 5 -8.24 12.24 -17.82
N VAL A 6 -7.63 12.25 -18.99
CA VAL A 6 -6.45 13.05 -19.31
C VAL A 6 -6.64 13.62 -20.71
N ASP A 7 -6.46 14.93 -20.89
CA ASP A 7 -6.70 15.64 -22.15
C ASP A 7 -8.06 15.30 -22.80
N ASN A 8 -9.13 15.23 -21.99
CA ASN A 8 -10.50 14.85 -22.39
C ASN A 8 -10.64 13.42 -22.98
N LYS A 9 -9.68 12.54 -22.74
CA LYS A 9 -9.77 11.11 -23.07
C LYS A 9 -9.85 10.29 -21.80
N GLU A 10 -10.69 9.27 -21.85
CA GLU A 10 -10.85 8.33 -20.73
C GLU A 10 -9.89 7.13 -20.90
N TYR A 11 -9.29 6.75 -19.79
CA TYR A 11 -8.47 5.55 -19.66
C TYR A 11 -8.94 4.77 -18.44
N LYS A 12 -8.85 3.45 -18.51
CA LYS A 12 -9.22 2.58 -17.39
C LYS A 12 -7.97 2.02 -16.73
N LEU A 13 -7.87 2.18 -15.44
CA LEU A 13 -6.89 1.49 -14.60
C LEU A 13 -7.57 0.25 -13.99
N VAL A 14 -7.06 -0.91 -14.35
CA VAL A 14 -7.60 -2.22 -13.94
C VAL A 14 -6.45 -3.11 -13.51
N PHE A 15 -6.55 -3.69 -12.31
CA PHE A 15 -5.49 -4.54 -11.76
C PHE A 15 -5.98 -6.00 -11.67
N LEU A 16 -6.03 -6.66 -12.83
CA LEU A 16 -6.42 -8.06 -12.97
C LEU A 16 -5.25 -8.91 -13.50
N TYR A 17 -5.50 -9.74 -14.51
CA TYR A 17 -4.54 -10.74 -14.97
C TYR A 17 -3.26 -10.15 -15.54
N GLU A 18 -3.35 -9.17 -16.43
CA GLU A 18 -2.16 -8.53 -17.03
C GLU A 18 -1.26 -7.89 -15.97
N ALA A 19 -1.86 -7.24 -14.97
CA ALA A 19 -1.12 -6.66 -13.86
C ALA A 19 -0.52 -7.74 -12.95
N ALA A 20 -1.23 -8.85 -12.70
CA ALA A 20 -0.76 -9.96 -11.87
C ALA A 20 0.35 -10.78 -12.56
N GLU A 21 0.38 -10.83 -13.88
CA GLU A 21 1.44 -11.47 -14.66
C GLU A 21 2.68 -10.56 -14.84
N TYR A 22 2.54 -9.26 -14.58
CA TYR A 22 3.66 -8.33 -14.73
C TYR A 22 4.64 -8.44 -13.54
N LYS A 23 5.63 -9.30 -13.69
CA LYS A 23 6.61 -9.68 -12.66
C LYS A 23 7.21 -8.53 -11.87
N ASP A 24 7.69 -7.48 -12.55
CA ASP A 24 8.36 -6.36 -11.90
C ASP A 24 7.41 -5.59 -10.98
N PHE A 25 6.14 -5.51 -11.36
CA PHE A 25 5.11 -4.88 -10.54
C PHE A 25 4.75 -5.74 -9.33
N VAL A 26 4.51 -7.02 -9.52
CA VAL A 26 4.21 -7.97 -8.44
C VAL A 26 5.33 -7.96 -7.39
N GLN A 27 6.59 -8.00 -7.83
CA GLN A 27 7.73 -7.94 -6.93
C GLN A 27 7.82 -6.62 -6.14
N LYS A 28 7.57 -5.49 -6.80
CA LYS A 28 7.50 -4.18 -6.14
C LYS A 28 6.40 -4.14 -5.08
N MET A 29 5.21 -4.61 -5.42
CA MET A 29 4.08 -4.60 -4.50
C MET A 29 4.26 -5.57 -3.34
N PHE A 30 4.88 -6.74 -3.58
CA PHE A 30 5.29 -7.64 -2.51
C PHE A 30 6.25 -6.96 -1.52
N ASN A 31 7.29 -6.28 -2.00
CA ASN A 31 8.25 -5.57 -1.14
C ASN A 31 7.57 -4.45 -0.31
N VAL A 32 6.59 -3.75 -0.90
CA VAL A 32 5.83 -2.72 -0.18
C VAL A 32 4.97 -3.34 0.92
N ARG A 33 4.23 -4.41 0.60
CA ARG A 33 3.25 -5.02 1.53
C ARG A 33 3.91 -5.87 2.62
N SER A 34 5.02 -6.53 2.33
CA SER A 34 5.78 -7.32 3.31
C SER A 34 6.60 -6.47 4.29
N GLY A 35 6.69 -5.15 4.07
CA GLY A 35 7.55 -4.29 4.87
C GLY A 35 9.04 -4.46 4.58
N ALA A 36 9.41 -5.05 3.43
CA ALA A 36 10.82 -5.28 3.07
C ALA A 36 11.67 -4.00 3.09
N TYR A 37 11.05 -2.84 2.80
CA TYR A 37 11.73 -1.54 2.94
C TYR A 37 12.13 -1.21 4.39
N LEU A 38 11.40 -1.73 5.38
CA LEU A 38 11.69 -1.47 6.79
C LEU A 38 12.77 -2.41 7.33
N VAL A 39 12.92 -3.59 6.73
CA VAL A 39 13.81 -4.67 7.20
C VAL A 39 15.14 -4.69 6.44
N SER A 40 15.22 -4.13 5.22
CA SER A 40 16.39 -4.26 4.33
C SER A 40 17.70 -3.70 4.88
N GLU A 41 17.67 -2.91 5.98
CA GLU A 41 18.86 -2.38 6.64
C GLU A 41 19.05 -2.91 8.07
N ALA A 42 18.12 -3.68 8.61
CA ALA A 42 18.25 -4.35 9.91
C ALA A 42 18.97 -5.69 9.71
N SER A 43 20.29 -5.66 9.46
CA SER A 43 21.12 -6.85 9.53
C SER A 43 21.37 -7.20 11.01
N ASP A 44 21.02 -8.41 11.41
CA ASP A 44 21.38 -9.09 12.66
C ASP A 44 20.77 -8.59 13.98
N VAL A 45 19.65 -7.88 13.99
CA VAL A 45 19.00 -7.43 15.25
C VAL A 45 17.58 -7.99 15.34
N GLU A 46 17.24 -8.61 16.48
CA GLU A 46 15.92 -9.20 16.73
C GLU A 46 14.74 -8.20 16.64
N GLU A 47 15.00 -6.90 16.81
CA GLU A 47 13.98 -5.85 16.66
C GLU A 47 14.56 -4.62 15.92
N PRO A 48 13.83 -4.07 14.94
CA PRO A 48 14.27 -2.88 14.22
C PRO A 48 14.30 -1.65 15.14
N THR A 49 15.38 -0.90 15.12
CA THR A 49 15.49 0.35 15.86
C THR A 49 14.66 1.47 15.22
N ALA A 50 14.36 2.54 15.99
CA ALA A 50 13.71 3.73 15.45
C ALA A 50 14.47 4.34 14.25
N ARG A 51 15.81 4.21 14.25
CA ARG A 51 16.67 4.66 13.15
C ARG A 51 16.46 3.82 11.89
N ASP A 52 16.30 2.52 12.03
CA ASP A 52 16.07 1.60 10.90
C ASP A 52 14.69 1.84 10.28
N LEU A 53 13.67 2.10 11.10
CA LEU A 53 12.34 2.49 10.64
C LEU A 53 12.36 3.81 9.85
N ILE A 54 13.13 4.80 10.30
CA ILE A 54 13.30 6.07 9.58
C ILE A 54 14.00 5.85 8.24
N LYS A 55 15.08 5.06 8.20
CA LYS A 55 15.80 4.74 6.97
C LYS A 55 14.92 3.99 5.98
N GLY A 56 14.19 2.97 6.44
CA GLY A 56 13.23 2.24 5.62
C GLY A 56 12.14 3.14 5.03
N SER A 57 11.62 4.07 5.82
CA SER A 57 10.65 5.07 5.35
C SER A 57 11.23 5.99 4.28
N ILE A 58 12.48 6.44 4.44
CA ILE A 58 13.19 7.25 3.42
C ILE A 58 13.38 6.45 2.15
N SER A 59 13.78 5.18 2.25
CA SER A 59 13.97 4.28 1.12
C SER A 59 12.67 4.10 0.33
N MET A 60 11.56 3.84 1.02
CA MET A 60 10.23 3.72 0.41
C MET A 60 9.79 5.02 -0.30
N ILE A 61 10.00 6.19 0.35
CA ILE A 61 9.64 7.48 -0.24
C ILE A 61 10.49 7.74 -1.49
N SER A 62 11.78 7.40 -1.47
CA SER A 62 12.68 7.56 -2.61
C SER A 62 12.30 6.67 -3.79
N ASP A 63 11.75 5.49 -3.54
CA ASP A 63 11.30 4.55 -4.58
C ASP A 63 9.84 4.82 -5.05
N MET A 64 9.10 5.67 -4.36
CA MET A 64 7.69 5.98 -4.66
C MET A 64 7.44 6.37 -6.13
N PRO A 65 8.28 7.21 -6.77
CA PRO A 65 8.12 7.53 -8.19
C PRO A 65 8.24 6.29 -9.11
N SER A 66 9.10 5.34 -8.75
CA SER A 66 9.27 4.09 -9.49
C SER A 66 8.06 3.17 -9.30
N ILE A 67 7.58 3.03 -8.07
CA ILE A 67 6.38 2.26 -7.73
C ILE A 67 5.17 2.80 -8.49
N CYS A 68 4.94 4.12 -8.45
CA CYS A 68 3.84 4.76 -9.17
C CYS A 68 3.92 4.54 -10.68
N ARG A 69 5.10 4.69 -11.27
CA ARG A 69 5.32 4.50 -12.71
C ARG A 69 4.98 3.07 -13.14
N ILE A 70 5.51 2.09 -12.43
CA ILE A 70 5.27 0.68 -12.74
C ILE A 70 3.81 0.30 -12.49
N GLY A 71 3.22 0.75 -11.38
CA GLY A 71 1.82 0.50 -11.06
C GLY A 71 0.84 1.15 -12.01
N PHE A 72 1.10 2.40 -12.42
CA PHE A 72 0.25 3.08 -13.40
C PHE A 72 0.28 2.37 -14.76
N TYR A 73 1.48 1.94 -15.21
CA TYR A 73 1.64 1.14 -16.42
C TYR A 73 0.91 -0.20 -16.31
N ALA A 74 1.11 -0.94 -15.22
CA ALA A 74 0.44 -2.22 -15.00
C ALA A 74 -1.08 -2.11 -15.03
N GLY A 75 -1.64 -1.05 -14.42
CA GLY A 75 -3.08 -0.80 -14.41
C GLY A 75 -3.68 -0.47 -15.79
N LEU A 76 -2.84 -0.05 -16.76
CA LEU A 76 -3.30 0.22 -18.13
C LEU A 76 -3.29 -1.02 -19.04
N LEU A 77 -2.52 -2.05 -18.70
CA LEU A 77 -2.26 -3.18 -19.61
C LEU A 77 -3.54 -3.91 -20.04
N GLU A 78 -4.50 -4.08 -19.14
CA GLU A 78 -5.73 -4.85 -19.39
C GLU A 78 -6.62 -4.19 -20.46
N GLU A 79 -6.87 -2.89 -20.33
CA GLU A 79 -7.90 -2.19 -21.13
C GLU A 79 -7.32 -1.14 -22.11
N ASN A 80 -6.15 -0.63 -21.80
CA ASN A 80 -5.51 0.43 -22.58
C ASN A 80 -4.02 0.15 -22.80
N PRO A 81 -3.65 -0.99 -23.43
CA PRO A 81 -2.26 -1.37 -23.60
C PRO A 81 -1.50 -0.31 -24.41
N MET A 82 -0.35 0.11 -23.88
CA MET A 82 0.53 1.10 -24.49
C MET A 82 1.99 0.84 -24.07
N SER A 83 2.94 1.57 -24.63
CA SER A 83 4.32 1.47 -24.19
C SER A 83 4.54 2.09 -22.80
N GLN A 84 5.62 1.68 -22.13
CA GLN A 84 5.98 2.26 -20.83
C GLN A 84 6.24 3.77 -20.89
N ASP A 85 6.79 4.27 -22.00
CA ASP A 85 7.06 5.69 -22.17
C ASP A 85 5.77 6.50 -22.38
N GLU A 86 4.81 5.97 -23.13
CA GLU A 86 3.48 6.57 -23.28
C GLU A 86 2.73 6.59 -21.93
N ALA A 87 2.73 5.48 -21.21
CA ALA A 87 2.11 5.39 -19.88
C ALA A 87 2.75 6.37 -18.89
N LYS A 88 4.07 6.55 -18.93
CA LYS A 88 4.80 7.52 -18.10
C LYS A 88 4.41 8.96 -18.43
N ALA A 89 4.26 9.28 -19.71
CA ALA A 89 3.83 10.60 -20.15
C ALA A 89 2.38 10.87 -19.69
N LEU A 90 1.49 9.90 -19.88
CA LEU A 90 0.09 9.94 -19.44
C LEU A 90 -0.02 10.11 -17.93
N MET A 91 0.75 9.33 -17.15
CA MET A 91 0.79 9.45 -15.68
C MET A 91 1.16 10.87 -15.23
N ARG A 92 2.21 11.44 -15.84
CA ARG A 92 2.67 12.79 -15.49
C ARG A 92 1.61 13.85 -15.80
N GLN A 93 0.93 13.71 -16.93
CA GLN A 93 -0.15 14.61 -17.30
C GLN A 93 -1.32 14.47 -16.33
N TYR A 94 -1.73 13.25 -16.01
CA TYR A 94 -2.77 12.98 -15.00
C TYR A 94 -2.44 13.61 -13.64
N MET A 95 -1.21 13.41 -13.16
CA MET A 95 -0.76 14.03 -11.90
C MET A 95 -0.82 15.55 -11.94
N LYS A 96 -0.42 16.15 -13.06
CA LYS A 96 -0.43 17.60 -13.24
C LYS A 96 -1.87 18.16 -13.23
N GLU A 97 -2.78 17.54 -13.96
CA GLU A 97 -4.19 17.97 -14.06
C GLU A 97 -4.92 17.85 -12.73
N ASN A 98 -4.57 16.85 -11.93
CA ASN A 98 -5.21 16.60 -10.63
C ASN A 98 -4.40 17.11 -9.43
N SER A 99 -3.30 17.85 -9.67
CA SER A 99 -2.40 18.35 -8.61
C SER A 99 -1.94 17.27 -7.63
N LEU A 100 -1.68 16.05 -8.12
CA LEU A 100 -1.30 14.90 -7.32
C LEU A 100 0.21 14.87 -7.04
N SER A 101 0.56 14.55 -5.80
CA SER A 101 1.90 14.07 -5.44
C SER A 101 2.04 12.58 -5.79
N TYR A 102 3.27 12.06 -5.79
CA TYR A 102 3.48 10.61 -5.94
C TYR A 102 2.82 9.80 -4.81
N LYS A 103 2.78 10.34 -3.58
CA LYS A 103 2.05 9.71 -2.49
C LYS A 103 0.54 9.66 -2.76
N GLY A 104 -0.04 10.77 -3.23
CA GLY A 104 -1.45 10.80 -3.61
C GLY A 104 -1.80 9.83 -4.74
N LEU A 105 -0.95 9.78 -5.77
CA LEU A 105 -1.12 8.81 -6.86
C LEU A 105 -1.00 7.36 -6.34
N TYR A 106 -0.01 7.08 -5.49
CA TYR A 106 0.14 5.76 -4.88
C TYR A 106 -1.11 5.33 -4.11
N ASP A 107 -1.69 6.23 -3.31
CA ASP A 107 -2.90 5.93 -2.53
C ASP A 107 -4.10 5.61 -3.44
N GLU A 108 -4.24 6.32 -4.56
CA GLU A 108 -5.25 6.02 -5.56
C GLU A 108 -5.04 4.66 -6.24
N LEU A 109 -3.80 4.34 -6.63
CA LEU A 109 -3.45 3.05 -7.23
C LEU A 109 -3.66 1.91 -6.23
N ASN A 110 -3.23 2.08 -4.98
CA ASN A 110 -3.39 1.07 -3.94
C ASN A 110 -4.86 0.75 -3.68
N LYS A 111 -5.70 1.78 -3.59
CA LYS A 111 -7.14 1.59 -3.46
C LYS A 111 -7.72 0.81 -4.65
N CYS A 112 -7.31 1.14 -5.88
CA CYS A 112 -7.77 0.45 -7.07
C CYS A 112 -7.35 -1.04 -7.06
N MET A 113 -6.11 -1.34 -6.64
CA MET A 113 -5.62 -2.71 -6.48
C MET A 113 -6.42 -3.50 -5.43
N GLU A 114 -6.75 -2.87 -4.31
CA GLU A 114 -7.59 -3.49 -3.26
C GLU A 114 -9.00 -3.76 -3.77
N ASP A 115 -9.63 -2.78 -4.42
CA ASP A 115 -10.98 -2.89 -4.97
C ASP A 115 -11.06 -3.96 -6.10
N ASP A 116 -9.99 -4.17 -6.85
CA ASP A 116 -9.92 -5.16 -7.95
C ASP A 116 -9.45 -6.55 -7.46
N GLY A 117 -9.07 -6.71 -6.19
CA GLY A 117 -8.59 -7.99 -5.62
C GLY A 117 -7.20 -8.41 -6.11
N PHE A 118 -6.39 -7.48 -6.58
CA PHE A 118 -5.06 -7.74 -7.15
C PHE A 118 -4.14 -8.53 -6.20
N PHE A 119 -4.14 -8.21 -4.91
CA PHE A 119 -3.22 -8.83 -3.94
C PHE A 119 -3.52 -10.32 -3.71
N ASP A 120 -4.79 -10.71 -3.82
CA ASP A 120 -5.20 -12.11 -3.73
C ASP A 120 -4.93 -12.82 -5.06
N LEU A 121 -5.28 -12.19 -6.18
CA LEU A 121 -5.07 -12.73 -7.52
C LEU A 121 -3.58 -12.98 -7.82
N SER A 122 -2.70 -12.07 -7.39
CA SER A 122 -1.24 -12.19 -7.57
C SER A 122 -0.57 -13.15 -6.58
N GLY A 123 -1.30 -13.66 -5.57
CA GLY A 123 -0.77 -14.51 -4.50
C GLY A 123 0.05 -13.77 -3.44
N ILE A 124 0.12 -12.44 -3.48
CA ILE A 124 0.88 -11.64 -2.50
C ILE A 124 0.33 -11.82 -1.09
N THR A 125 -1.00 -11.80 -0.93
CA THR A 125 -1.64 -11.99 0.38
C THR A 125 -1.28 -13.34 0.99
N GLU A 126 -1.34 -14.42 0.19
CA GLU A 126 -1.02 -15.77 0.65
C GLU A 126 0.46 -15.90 1.03
N ALA A 127 1.36 -15.42 0.17
CA ALA A 127 2.80 -15.46 0.43
C ALA A 127 3.18 -14.70 1.71
N ILE A 128 2.55 -13.54 1.98
CA ILE A 128 2.80 -12.79 3.22
C ILE A 128 2.28 -13.56 4.45
N LYS A 129 1.10 -14.17 4.37
CA LYS A 129 0.56 -15.01 5.45
C LYS A 129 1.45 -16.22 5.75
N GLU A 130 1.97 -16.88 4.74
CA GLU A 130 2.90 -17.99 4.91
C GLU A 130 4.23 -17.57 5.57
N MET A 131 4.76 -16.39 5.22
CA MET A 131 6.03 -15.91 5.75
C MET A 131 5.93 -15.39 7.20
N PHE A 132 4.84 -14.74 7.55
CA PHE A 132 4.71 -14.04 8.85
C PHE A 132 3.68 -14.68 9.78
N GLY A 133 3.02 -15.76 9.36
CA GLY A 133 1.90 -16.37 10.07
C GLY A 133 0.63 -15.52 10.00
N GLU A 134 -0.49 -16.07 10.42
CA GLU A 134 -1.73 -15.31 10.60
C GLU A 134 -1.55 -14.37 11.79
N GLN A 135 -1.13 -13.15 11.56
CA GLN A 135 -1.33 -12.09 12.54
C GLN A 135 -2.83 -11.84 12.59
N GLU A 136 -3.50 -12.50 13.56
CA GLU A 136 -4.86 -12.11 13.93
C GLU A 136 -4.87 -10.59 14.06
N GLU A 137 -5.75 -9.92 13.32
CA GLU A 137 -6.08 -8.51 13.54
C GLU A 137 -6.52 -8.37 15.00
N GLN A 138 -5.60 -8.06 15.89
CA GLN A 138 -5.92 -7.66 17.24
C GLN A 138 -6.60 -6.29 17.17
N LYS A 139 -7.92 -6.33 16.93
CA LYS A 139 -8.78 -5.19 17.24
C LYS A 139 -8.51 -4.79 18.69
N PRO A 140 -8.15 -3.54 18.98
CA PRO A 140 -7.89 -3.11 20.34
C PRO A 140 -9.16 -3.36 21.17
N LYS A 141 -9.10 -4.30 22.11
CA LYS A 141 -10.15 -4.51 23.10
C LYS A 141 -10.27 -3.22 23.89
N ARG A 142 -11.34 -2.47 23.65
CA ARG A 142 -11.77 -1.37 24.53
C ARG A 142 -12.01 -1.97 25.92
N THR A 143 -11.06 -1.80 26.80
CA THR A 143 -11.27 -2.04 28.24
C THR A 143 -12.16 -0.93 28.76
N THR A 144 -13.46 -1.20 28.86
CA THR A 144 -14.39 -0.42 29.66
C THR A 144 -13.99 -0.58 31.12
N LYS A 145 -13.26 0.40 31.66
CA LYS A 145 -13.06 0.52 33.10
C LYS A 145 -14.41 0.92 33.72
N THR A 146 -15.02 0.01 34.42
CA THR A 146 -16.16 0.27 35.31
C THR A 146 -15.70 1.17 36.46
N PRO A 147 -16.39 2.28 36.80
CA PRO A 147 -16.03 3.08 37.94
C PRO A 147 -16.35 2.30 39.24
N GLN A 148 -15.33 2.12 40.08
CA GLN A 148 -15.54 1.63 41.45
C GLN A 148 -16.16 2.74 42.32
N ASP A 149 -17.39 2.49 42.79
CA ASP A 149 -18.08 3.28 43.80
C ASP A 149 -17.30 3.25 45.13
N HIS A 150 -16.76 4.38 45.53
CA HIS A 150 -16.27 4.59 46.89
C HIS A 150 -17.46 4.87 47.84
N LYS A 151 -17.94 3.83 48.51
CA LYS A 151 -18.81 3.99 49.71
C LYS A 151 -18.03 4.68 50.81
N LYS A 152 -18.38 5.91 51.15
CA LYS A 152 -18.03 6.57 52.40
C LYS A 152 -18.74 5.86 53.56
N SER A 153 -17.97 5.29 54.49
CA SER A 153 -18.47 4.87 55.78
C SER A 153 -18.28 6.01 56.76
N THR A 154 -19.39 6.62 57.17
CA THR A 154 -19.51 7.46 58.36
C THR A 154 -19.60 6.56 59.57
N GLY A 155 -18.67 6.64 60.49
CA GLY A 155 -18.67 6.01 61.82
C GLY A 155 -18.53 7.07 62.89
N THR A 156 -19.64 7.31 63.56
CA THR A 156 -19.80 8.14 64.77
C THR A 156 -19.20 7.42 66.00
N LYS A 157 -18.33 8.04 66.72
CA LYS A 157 -18.33 8.29 68.17
C LYS A 157 -16.97 8.78 68.63
#